data_0f04c99d624db0f3e8ef77b7130fcfdb
#
_entry.id   0f04c99d624db0f3e8ef77b7130fcfdb
#
_cell.length_a   1.000
_cell.length_b   1.000
_cell.length_c   1.000
_cell.angle_alpha   90.00
_cell.angle_beta   90.00
_cell.angle_gamma   90.00
#
_symmetry.space_group_name_H-M   'P 1'
#
loop_
_entity.id
_entity.type
_entity.pdbx_description
1 polymer ?
#
loop_
_entity_poly.entity_id
_entity_poly.type
_entity_poly.pdbx_seq_one_letter_code
_entity_poly.pdbx_strand_id
1 'polypeptide(L)'
;MVTAFRRRILLKTQAGYAVSELIVSTSIFCSISLGLLMGFTSLERNYAATSDFSLNHADEMRISDYMAMDLRRAIAVQAARNDTTIFIPAYYDQTGTPQTPTLDGQGGVFYGAPGSSVRIHYYLMAGTIYRQQDNATALPLAVNVQDFAFDVTDAGKVVTTRITFNPTFNSGGASAAATTATAFYNTTLLRNSRTDIESSVY
;
A
#
# COMPACT_ATOMS: atom_id res chain seq x y z
N MET A 1 -38.20 -26.47 74.22
CA MET A 1 -37.45 -27.35 73.25
C MET A 1 -37.85 -27.11 71.79
N VAL A 2 -38.99 -26.53 71.48
CA VAL A 2 -39.49 -26.29 70.12
C VAL A 2 -38.76 -25.10 69.42
N THR A 3 -38.32 -24.09 70.13
CA THR A 3 -37.69 -22.90 69.59
C THR A 3 -36.27 -23.11 69.02
N ALA A 4 -35.52 -24.08 69.57
CA ALA A 4 -34.16 -24.35 69.09
C ALA A 4 -34.14 -25.13 67.75
N PHE A 5 -35.19 -25.93 67.49
CA PHE A 5 -35.31 -26.72 66.24
C PHE A 5 -35.69 -25.81 65.05
N ARG A 6 -36.55 -24.81 65.26
CA ARG A 6 -36.96 -23.84 64.23
C ARG A 6 -35.79 -22.98 63.79
N ARG A 7 -34.86 -22.60 64.63
CA ARG A 7 -33.69 -21.80 64.32
C ARG A 7 -32.67 -22.55 63.46
N ARG A 8 -32.52 -23.88 63.65
CA ARG A 8 -31.62 -24.71 62.82
C ARG A 8 -32.11 -24.92 61.40
N ILE A 9 -33.42 -25.01 61.18
CA ILE A 9 -34.03 -25.18 59.86
C ILE A 9 -33.86 -23.90 59.07
N LEU A 10 -34.10 -22.71 59.68
CA LEU A 10 -33.92 -21.42 59.03
C LEU A 10 -32.49 -21.12 58.64
N LEU A 11 -31.51 -21.52 59.44
CA LEU A 11 -30.09 -21.36 59.10
C LEU A 11 -29.64 -22.29 57.99
N LYS A 12 -30.19 -23.49 57.83
CA LYS A 12 -29.89 -24.39 56.75
C LYS A 12 -30.48 -23.89 55.41
N THR A 13 -31.67 -23.33 55.42
CA THR A 13 -32.26 -22.74 54.23
C THR A 13 -31.54 -21.50 53.76
N GLN A 14 -31.06 -20.63 54.68
CA GLN A 14 -30.29 -19.45 54.34
C GLN A 14 -28.90 -19.80 53.73
N ALA A 15 -28.21 -20.85 54.21
CA ALA A 15 -26.95 -21.28 53.66
C ALA A 15 -27.09 -21.81 52.19
N GLY A 16 -28.21 -22.50 51.90
CA GLY A 16 -28.47 -22.97 50.52
C GLY A 16 -28.75 -21.82 49.53
N TYR A 17 -29.45 -20.79 49.96
CA TYR A 17 -29.69 -19.57 49.15
C TYR A 17 -28.39 -18.82 48.86
N ALA A 18 -27.50 -18.63 49.83
CA ALA A 18 -26.23 -17.95 49.62
C ALA A 18 -25.33 -18.61 48.58
N VAL A 19 -25.30 -19.96 48.55
CA VAL A 19 -24.51 -20.72 47.58
C VAL A 19 -25.10 -20.61 46.16
N SER A 20 -26.43 -20.69 46.02
CA SER A 20 -27.06 -20.53 44.70
C SER A 20 -26.89 -19.12 44.14
N GLU A 21 -26.97 -18.08 44.97
CA GLU A 21 -26.74 -16.69 44.60
C GLU A 21 -25.30 -16.46 44.13
N LEU A 22 -24.33 -17.05 44.82
CA LEU A 22 -22.91 -16.99 44.44
C LEU A 22 -22.65 -17.66 43.07
N ILE A 23 -23.27 -18.83 42.82
CA ILE A 23 -23.15 -19.51 41.52
C ILE A 23 -23.74 -18.66 40.38
N VAL A 24 -24.92 -18.08 40.60
CA VAL A 24 -25.56 -17.22 39.59
C VAL A 24 -24.70 -15.97 39.33
N SER A 25 -24.24 -15.31 40.38
CA SER A 25 -23.43 -14.11 40.26
C SER A 25 -22.10 -14.37 39.53
N THR A 26 -21.42 -15.48 39.86
CA THR A 26 -20.17 -15.86 39.17
C THR A 26 -20.43 -16.24 37.71
N SER A 27 -21.54 -16.92 37.40
CA SER A 27 -21.90 -17.24 36.02
C SER A 27 -22.15 -16.01 35.16
N ILE A 28 -22.86 -15.02 35.71
CA ILE A 28 -23.10 -13.74 35.04
C ILE A 28 -21.79 -13.00 34.84
N PHE A 29 -20.97 -12.92 35.88
CA PHE A 29 -19.66 -12.25 35.81
C PHE A 29 -18.76 -12.91 34.74
N CYS A 30 -18.65 -14.23 34.70
CA CYS A 30 -17.91 -14.95 33.68
C CYS A 30 -18.43 -14.67 32.27
N SER A 31 -19.75 -14.65 32.09
CA SER A 31 -20.37 -14.36 30.78
C SER A 31 -20.05 -12.94 30.28
N ILE A 32 -20.15 -11.95 31.18
CA ILE A 32 -19.80 -10.57 30.87
C ILE A 32 -18.30 -10.45 30.56
N SER A 33 -17.45 -11.07 31.37
CA SER A 33 -15.99 -11.04 31.17
C SER A 33 -15.58 -11.67 29.84
N LEU A 34 -16.18 -12.77 29.43
CA LEU A 34 -15.96 -13.39 28.12
C LEU A 34 -16.43 -12.48 26.97
N GLY A 35 -17.59 -11.85 27.12
CA GLY A 35 -18.09 -10.88 26.14
C GLY A 35 -17.15 -9.68 25.97
N LEU A 36 -16.66 -9.14 27.05
CA LEU A 36 -15.69 -8.05 27.03
C LEU A 36 -14.37 -8.48 26.36
N LEU A 37 -13.84 -9.64 26.73
CA LEU A 37 -12.61 -10.18 26.12
C LEU A 37 -12.75 -10.35 24.60
N MET A 38 -13.86 -10.91 24.13
CA MET A 38 -14.16 -11.01 22.70
C MET A 38 -14.29 -9.65 22.03
N GLY A 39 -14.89 -8.68 22.70
CA GLY A 39 -15.00 -7.31 22.24
C GLY A 39 -13.63 -6.65 22.09
N PHE A 40 -12.76 -6.78 23.08
CA PHE A 40 -11.40 -6.23 23.02
C PHE A 40 -10.56 -6.85 21.91
N THR A 41 -10.59 -8.17 21.74
CA THR A 41 -9.85 -8.82 20.66
C THR A 41 -10.37 -8.43 19.27
N SER A 42 -11.67 -8.20 19.13
CA SER A 42 -12.26 -7.70 17.89
C SER A 42 -11.84 -6.26 17.59
N LEU A 43 -11.84 -5.39 18.61
CA LEU A 43 -11.39 -4.00 18.49
C LEU A 43 -9.91 -3.93 18.10
N GLU A 44 -9.04 -4.71 18.74
CA GLU A 44 -7.61 -4.75 18.45
C GLU A 44 -7.35 -5.18 16.99
N ARG A 45 -8.05 -6.21 16.50
CA ARG A 45 -7.97 -6.64 15.10
C ARG A 45 -8.45 -5.57 14.12
N ASN A 46 -9.56 -4.91 14.42
CA ASN A 46 -10.09 -3.84 13.57
C ASN A 46 -9.15 -2.62 13.56
N TYR A 47 -8.55 -2.30 14.69
CA TYR A 47 -7.57 -1.21 14.76
C TYR A 47 -6.32 -1.51 13.94
N ALA A 48 -5.76 -2.71 14.08
CA ALA A 48 -4.62 -3.15 13.28
C ALA A 48 -4.94 -3.10 11.78
N ALA A 49 -6.10 -3.63 11.37
CA ALA A 49 -6.56 -3.61 10.00
C ALA A 49 -6.70 -2.18 9.44
N THR A 50 -7.26 -1.26 10.22
CA THR A 50 -7.42 0.14 9.81
C THR A 50 -6.07 0.86 9.70
N SER A 51 -5.15 0.58 10.63
CA SER A 51 -3.79 1.12 10.60
C SER A 51 -3.03 0.66 9.35
N ASP A 52 -3.07 -0.62 9.03
CA ASP A 52 -2.42 -1.19 7.85
C ASP A 52 -3.02 -0.62 6.55
N PHE A 53 -4.34 -0.47 6.49
CA PHE A 53 -5.00 0.18 5.36
C PHE A 53 -4.53 1.62 5.18
N SER A 54 -4.42 2.39 6.26
CA SER A 54 -3.97 3.78 6.22
C SER A 54 -2.51 3.90 5.73
N LEU A 55 -1.63 2.99 6.15
CA LEU A 55 -0.24 2.95 5.70
C LEU A 55 -0.14 2.61 4.21
N ASN A 56 -0.85 1.59 3.76
CA ASN A 56 -0.89 1.21 2.35
C ASN A 56 -1.42 2.36 1.47
N HIS A 57 -2.46 3.05 1.92
CA HIS A 57 -3.01 4.20 1.19
C HIS A 57 -2.02 5.37 1.10
N ALA A 58 -1.26 5.64 2.16
CA ALA A 58 -0.20 6.65 2.12
C ALA A 58 0.91 6.26 1.13
N ASP A 59 1.29 5.00 1.06
CA ASP A 59 2.25 4.49 0.10
C ASP A 59 1.72 4.57 -1.34
N GLU A 60 0.43 4.26 -1.58
CA GLU A 60 -0.24 4.43 -2.88
C GLU A 60 -0.17 5.88 -3.36
N MET A 61 -0.50 6.83 -2.50
CA MET A 61 -0.44 8.25 -2.84
C MET A 61 0.99 8.68 -3.16
N ARG A 62 1.96 8.27 -2.35
CA ARG A 62 3.36 8.60 -2.57
C ARG A 62 3.90 8.08 -3.89
N ILE A 63 3.61 6.83 -4.23
CA ILE A 63 3.99 6.25 -5.53
C ILE A 63 3.32 6.99 -6.66
N SER A 64 2.01 7.26 -6.55
CA SER A 64 1.24 7.97 -7.56
C SER A 64 1.85 9.32 -7.88
N ASP A 65 2.24 10.09 -6.86
CA ASP A 65 2.83 11.41 -7.01
C ASP A 65 4.20 11.34 -7.71
N TYR A 66 5.09 10.44 -7.27
CA TYR A 66 6.39 10.26 -7.92
C TYR A 66 6.24 9.83 -9.37
N MET A 67 5.39 8.84 -9.65
CA MET A 67 5.15 8.37 -11.01
C MET A 67 4.52 9.43 -11.90
N ALA A 68 3.50 10.14 -11.41
CA ALA A 68 2.88 11.22 -12.17
C ALA A 68 3.88 12.33 -12.50
N MET A 69 4.75 12.67 -11.56
CA MET A 69 5.80 13.66 -11.78
C MET A 69 6.81 13.19 -12.82
N ASP A 70 7.30 11.96 -12.74
CA ASP A 70 8.32 11.43 -13.65
C ASP A 70 7.73 11.16 -15.04
N LEU A 71 6.53 10.55 -15.12
CA LEU A 71 5.86 10.27 -16.39
C LEU A 71 5.47 11.54 -17.15
N ARG A 72 5.03 12.61 -16.47
CA ARG A 72 4.72 13.88 -17.13
C ARG A 72 5.93 14.52 -17.81
N ARG A 73 7.13 14.24 -17.33
CA ARG A 73 8.40 14.73 -17.90
C ARG A 73 9.03 13.73 -18.86
N ALA A 74 8.51 12.52 -18.92
CA ALA A 74 9.10 11.44 -19.68
C ALA A 74 9.11 11.73 -21.19
N ILE A 75 10.22 11.36 -21.82
CA ILE A 75 10.40 11.33 -23.27
C ILE A 75 10.23 9.91 -23.81
N ALA A 76 10.54 8.90 -23.02
CA ALA A 76 10.32 7.50 -23.34
C ALA A 76 10.13 6.67 -22.06
N VAL A 77 9.46 5.53 -22.19
CA VAL A 77 9.28 4.55 -21.12
C VAL A 77 9.59 3.16 -21.66
N GLN A 78 10.50 2.48 -21.01
CA GLN A 78 10.80 1.08 -21.24
C GLN A 78 10.09 0.27 -20.16
N ALA A 79 8.98 -0.34 -20.52
CA ALA A 79 8.14 -1.08 -19.59
C ALA A 79 8.53 -2.55 -19.55
N ALA A 80 8.73 -3.07 -18.34
CA ALA A 80 8.84 -4.49 -18.07
C ALA A 80 8.05 -4.81 -16.78
N ARG A 81 7.72 -6.08 -16.59
CA ARG A 81 7.06 -6.51 -15.37
C ARG A 81 8.00 -6.40 -14.18
N ASN A 82 7.58 -5.73 -13.13
CA ASN A 82 8.34 -5.49 -11.90
C ASN A 82 9.65 -4.69 -12.10
N ASP A 83 9.86 -4.16 -13.30
CA ASP A 83 11.07 -3.42 -13.68
C ASP A 83 10.72 -2.45 -14.82
N THR A 84 10.83 -1.15 -14.58
CA THR A 84 10.47 -0.14 -15.57
C THR A 84 11.45 1.01 -15.51
N THR A 85 11.94 1.42 -16.67
CA THR A 85 12.83 2.58 -16.81
C THR A 85 12.10 3.71 -17.52
N ILE A 86 12.06 4.87 -16.90
CA ILE A 86 11.51 6.12 -17.43
C ILE A 86 12.68 7.00 -17.81
N PHE A 87 12.69 7.49 -19.05
CA PHE A 87 13.71 8.44 -19.53
C PHE A 87 13.13 9.84 -19.49
N ILE A 88 13.80 10.73 -18.79
CA ILE A 88 13.44 12.17 -18.73
C ILE A 88 14.52 13.04 -19.37
N PRO A 89 14.17 14.23 -19.90
CA PRO A 89 15.18 15.11 -20.49
C PRO A 89 16.26 15.49 -19.49
N ALA A 90 17.52 15.50 -19.92
CA ALA A 90 18.59 16.10 -19.14
C ALA A 90 18.55 17.63 -19.30
N TYR A 91 17.96 18.33 -18.34
CA TYR A 91 17.83 19.80 -18.37
C TYR A 91 19.14 20.55 -18.17
N TYR A 92 20.16 19.85 -17.73
CA TYR A 92 21.53 20.38 -17.57
C TYR A 92 22.49 19.47 -18.34
N ASP A 93 23.49 20.06 -18.93
CA ASP A 93 24.58 19.31 -19.54
C ASP A 93 25.56 18.75 -18.49
N GLN A 94 26.60 18.06 -18.96
CA GLN A 94 27.62 17.46 -18.07
C GLN A 94 28.41 18.51 -17.27
N THR A 95 28.38 19.77 -17.69
CA THR A 95 29.06 20.89 -17.02
C THR A 95 28.15 21.62 -16.04
N GLY A 96 26.88 21.20 -15.94
CA GLY A 96 25.89 21.86 -15.09
C GLY A 96 25.24 23.10 -15.72
N THR A 97 25.41 23.31 -17.04
CA THR A 97 24.81 24.44 -17.76
C THR A 97 23.38 24.12 -18.14
N PRO A 98 22.37 24.96 -17.83
CA PRO A 98 20.97 24.74 -18.20
C PRO A 98 20.83 24.69 -19.73
N GLN A 99 20.06 23.69 -20.21
CA GLN A 99 19.76 23.53 -21.61
C GLN A 99 18.43 24.23 -21.94
N THR A 100 18.50 25.16 -22.91
CA THR A 100 17.30 25.84 -23.41
C THR A 100 16.50 24.91 -24.32
N PRO A 101 15.14 24.96 -24.30
CA PRO A 101 14.33 24.22 -25.26
C PRO A 101 14.67 24.64 -26.72
N THR A 102 14.75 23.66 -27.60
CA THR A 102 14.99 23.85 -29.03
C THR A 102 13.78 23.43 -29.83
N LEU A 103 13.56 24.08 -30.98
CA LEU A 103 12.49 23.67 -31.90
C LEU A 103 13.00 22.55 -32.81
N ASP A 104 12.19 21.53 -33.03
CA ASP A 104 12.40 20.61 -34.13
C ASP A 104 11.97 21.28 -35.45
N GLY A 105 12.47 20.76 -36.58
CA GLY A 105 12.10 21.30 -37.89
C GLY A 105 10.60 21.16 -38.28
N GLN A 106 9.80 20.53 -37.42
CA GLN A 106 8.38 20.25 -37.61
C GLN A 106 7.47 21.04 -36.65
N GLY A 107 8.03 21.95 -35.86
CA GLY A 107 7.28 22.78 -34.92
C GLY A 107 7.07 22.17 -33.54
N GLY A 108 7.64 21.02 -33.25
CA GLY A 108 7.73 20.46 -31.89
C GLY A 108 8.80 21.14 -31.04
N VAL A 109 8.66 21.07 -29.72
CA VAL A 109 9.65 21.61 -28.77
C VAL A 109 10.41 20.45 -28.14
N PHE A 110 11.73 20.46 -28.29
CA PHE A 110 12.61 19.54 -27.57
C PHE A 110 13.10 20.19 -26.28
N TYR A 111 12.93 19.45 -25.20
CA TYR A 111 13.44 19.82 -23.89
C TYR A 111 14.71 19.03 -23.55
N GLY A 112 15.68 19.70 -22.97
CA GLY A 112 16.92 19.08 -22.50
C GLY A 112 17.99 18.91 -23.58
N ALA A 113 19.16 18.42 -23.18
CA ALA A 113 20.31 18.21 -24.06
C ALA A 113 20.03 17.08 -25.06
N PRO A 114 20.27 17.30 -26.38
CA PRO A 114 20.14 16.26 -27.38
C PRO A 114 21.03 15.05 -27.05
N GLY A 115 20.47 13.84 -27.19
CA GLY A 115 21.20 12.59 -26.93
C GLY A 115 21.51 12.28 -25.47
N SER A 116 21.04 13.14 -24.54
CA SER A 116 21.20 12.93 -23.10
C SER A 116 19.85 12.76 -22.43
N SER A 117 19.75 11.77 -21.54
CA SER A 117 18.57 11.55 -20.72
C SER A 117 18.98 11.12 -19.31
N VAL A 118 18.15 11.48 -18.33
CA VAL A 118 18.25 10.97 -16.97
C VAL A 118 17.35 9.75 -16.87
N ARG A 119 17.86 8.65 -16.36
CA ARG A 119 17.11 7.42 -16.18
C ARG A 119 16.51 7.36 -14.79
N ILE A 120 15.21 7.13 -14.73
CA ILE A 120 14.50 6.84 -13.49
C ILE A 120 14.09 5.37 -13.55
N HIS A 121 14.67 4.57 -12.70
CA HIS A 121 14.43 3.14 -12.62
C HIS A 121 13.47 2.85 -11.47
N TYR A 122 12.35 2.23 -11.77
CA TYR A 122 11.39 1.68 -10.82
C TYR A 122 11.46 0.17 -10.86
N TYR A 123 11.72 -0.45 -9.73
CA TYR A 123 11.81 -1.91 -9.64
C TYR A 123 11.24 -2.45 -8.34
N LEU A 124 10.70 -3.66 -8.41
CA LEU A 124 10.18 -4.41 -7.26
C LEU A 124 11.24 -5.39 -6.78
N MET A 125 11.66 -5.25 -5.52
CA MET A 125 12.59 -6.17 -4.87
C MET A 125 12.10 -6.51 -3.47
N ALA A 126 11.97 -7.81 -3.17
CA ALA A 126 11.52 -8.31 -1.85
C ALA A 126 10.22 -7.64 -1.35
N GLY A 127 9.25 -7.43 -2.23
CA GLY A 127 7.96 -6.82 -1.88
C GLY A 127 8.01 -5.31 -1.64
N THR A 128 9.11 -4.64 -2.01
CA THR A 128 9.28 -3.19 -1.90
C THR A 128 9.54 -2.59 -3.28
N ILE A 129 8.78 -1.54 -3.63
CA ILE A 129 9.05 -0.74 -4.83
C ILE A 129 10.13 0.28 -4.51
N TYR A 130 11.16 0.29 -5.30
CA TYR A 130 12.25 1.25 -5.26
C TYR A 130 12.21 2.18 -6.47
N ARG A 131 12.59 3.44 -6.25
CA ARG A 131 12.86 4.42 -7.30
C ARG A 131 14.34 4.79 -7.23
N GLN A 132 15.04 4.68 -8.34
CA GLN A 132 16.45 5.05 -8.45
C GLN A 132 16.63 6.00 -9.63
N GLN A 133 17.36 7.07 -9.44
CA GLN A 133 17.72 8.01 -10.48
C GLN A 133 19.17 7.81 -10.87
N ASP A 134 19.42 7.40 -12.11
CA ASP A 134 20.76 7.03 -12.62
C ASP A 134 21.49 6.11 -11.64
N ASN A 135 22.63 6.56 -11.10
CA ASN A 135 23.45 5.81 -10.13
C ASN A 135 23.23 6.30 -8.67
N ALA A 136 22.20 7.09 -8.41
CA ALA A 136 21.90 7.55 -7.05
C ALA A 136 21.41 6.40 -6.16
N THR A 137 21.38 6.63 -4.86
CA THR A 137 20.84 5.67 -3.90
C THR A 137 19.34 5.43 -4.17
N ALA A 138 18.95 4.18 -4.20
CA ALA A 138 17.56 3.80 -4.39
C ALA A 138 16.68 4.23 -3.20
N LEU A 139 15.55 4.86 -3.51
CA LEU A 139 14.57 5.33 -2.53
C LEU A 139 13.42 4.32 -2.44
N PRO A 140 13.14 3.72 -1.27
CA PRO A 140 11.97 2.88 -1.10
C PRO A 140 10.71 3.74 -1.12
N LEU A 141 9.74 3.37 -1.95
CA LEU A 141 8.49 4.10 -2.11
C LEU A 141 7.30 3.41 -1.44
N ALA A 142 7.17 2.11 -1.60
CA ALA A 142 6.11 1.33 -0.97
C ALA A 142 6.62 -0.04 -0.58
N VAL A 143 6.04 -0.55 0.49
CA VAL A 143 6.28 -1.90 0.99
C VAL A 143 5.05 -2.77 0.76
N ASN A 144 5.22 -4.08 0.95
CA ASN A 144 4.12 -5.03 0.91
C ASN A 144 3.44 -5.15 -0.47
N VAL A 145 4.20 -4.96 -1.54
CA VAL A 145 3.75 -5.04 -2.93
C VAL A 145 3.94 -6.45 -3.47
N GLN A 146 2.90 -6.98 -4.11
CA GLN A 146 2.89 -8.27 -4.76
C GLN A 146 3.33 -8.20 -6.23
N ASP A 147 2.80 -7.21 -6.96
CA ASP A 147 3.02 -7.06 -8.40
C ASP A 147 3.02 -5.59 -8.79
N PHE A 148 3.84 -5.26 -9.78
CA PHE A 148 4.04 -3.93 -10.29
C PHE A 148 4.24 -4.00 -11.80
N ALA A 149 3.38 -3.34 -12.58
CA ALA A 149 3.42 -3.38 -14.03
C ALA A 149 3.11 -2.02 -14.66
N PHE A 150 3.75 -1.77 -15.78
CA PHE A 150 3.43 -0.66 -16.68
C PHE A 150 2.95 -1.22 -18.00
N ASP A 151 1.82 -0.71 -18.49
CA ASP A 151 1.32 -0.96 -19.84
C ASP A 151 1.44 0.33 -20.66
N VAL A 152 2.20 0.25 -21.73
CA VAL A 152 2.44 1.39 -22.63
C VAL A 152 1.61 1.18 -23.90
N THR A 153 0.71 2.11 -24.19
CA THR A 153 -0.21 2.06 -25.31
C THR A 153 -0.15 3.35 -26.14
N ASP A 154 -0.87 3.40 -27.27
CA ASP A 154 -0.95 4.57 -28.14
C ASP A 154 0.43 5.05 -28.64
N ALA A 155 1.17 4.14 -29.28
CA ALA A 155 2.51 4.41 -29.80
C ALA A 155 3.45 5.07 -28.76
N GLY A 156 3.45 4.57 -27.54
CA GLY A 156 4.33 5.05 -26.48
C GLY A 156 3.85 6.28 -25.72
N LYS A 157 2.63 6.77 -25.98
CA LYS A 157 2.14 8.03 -25.38
C LYS A 157 1.33 7.87 -24.11
N VAL A 158 0.65 6.74 -23.94
CA VAL A 158 -0.19 6.48 -22.77
C VAL A 158 0.43 5.39 -21.93
N VAL A 159 0.68 5.69 -20.67
CA VAL A 159 1.23 4.74 -19.70
C VAL A 159 0.20 4.48 -18.61
N THR A 160 -0.21 3.23 -18.49
CA THR A 160 -1.05 2.76 -17.38
C THR A 160 -0.17 2.00 -16.38
N THR A 161 -0.14 2.47 -15.17
CA THR A 161 0.55 1.82 -14.06
C THR A 161 -0.43 0.98 -13.26
N ARG A 162 -0.06 -0.26 -12.98
CA ARG A 162 -0.80 -1.15 -12.09
C ARG A 162 0.08 -1.60 -10.94
N ILE A 163 -0.39 -1.42 -9.72
CA ILE A 163 0.29 -1.87 -8.51
C ILE A 163 -0.69 -2.72 -7.72
N THR A 164 -0.25 -3.91 -7.31
CA THR A 164 -1.04 -4.82 -6.48
C THR A 164 -0.32 -5.00 -5.16
N PHE A 165 -0.99 -4.62 -4.06
CA PHE A 165 -0.48 -4.81 -2.72
C PHE A 165 -0.85 -6.18 -2.18
N ASN A 166 0.02 -6.78 -1.37
CA ASN A 166 -0.33 -7.97 -0.61
C ASN A 166 -1.41 -7.63 0.41
N PRO A 167 -2.42 -8.47 0.57
CA PRO A 167 -3.41 -8.24 1.60
C PRO A 167 -2.78 -8.37 2.99
N THR A 168 -2.95 -7.35 3.80
CA THR A 168 -2.48 -7.32 5.19
C THR A 168 -3.53 -7.85 6.17
N PHE A 169 -4.76 -8.07 5.70
CA PHE A 169 -5.88 -8.49 6.53
C PHE A 169 -5.89 -9.99 6.71
N ASN A 170 -5.43 -10.44 7.85
CA ASN A 170 -5.67 -11.80 8.32
C ASN A 170 -6.97 -11.80 9.12
N SER A 171 -8.14 -11.81 8.44
CA SER A 171 -9.40 -12.05 9.12
C SER A 171 -9.38 -13.51 9.61
N GLY A 172 -9.02 -13.70 10.88
CA GLY A 172 -8.73 -14.97 11.51
C GLY A 172 -9.87 -15.99 11.56
N GLY A 173 -10.35 -16.40 10.41
CA GLY A 173 -11.19 -17.58 10.20
C GLY A 173 -10.43 -18.52 9.30
N ALA A 174 -10.32 -19.78 9.68
CA ALA A 174 -9.62 -20.85 8.96
C ALA A 174 -10.13 -21.14 7.53
N SER A 175 -10.95 -20.29 6.97
CA SER A 175 -11.56 -20.43 5.66
C SER A 175 -11.49 -19.19 4.77
N ALA A 176 -10.95 -18.09 5.25
CA ALA A 176 -10.91 -16.86 4.47
C ALA A 176 -9.48 -16.50 4.09
N ALA A 177 -8.89 -17.25 3.20
CA ALA A 177 -7.94 -16.71 2.24
C ALA A 177 -8.70 -15.81 1.22
N ALA A 178 -9.61 -14.99 1.66
CA ALA A 178 -10.12 -13.86 0.90
C ALA A 178 -9.05 -12.77 0.98
N THR A 179 -7.96 -13.03 0.33
CA THR A 179 -6.90 -12.13 -0.02
C THR A 179 -7.46 -11.12 -1.03
N THR A 180 -8.17 -10.12 -0.57
CA THR A 180 -8.50 -8.97 -1.39
C THR A 180 -7.24 -8.14 -1.55
N ALA A 181 -6.46 -8.48 -2.57
CA ALA A 181 -5.37 -7.65 -3.01
C ALA A 181 -5.94 -6.30 -3.46
N THR A 182 -5.47 -5.21 -2.88
CA THR A 182 -5.83 -3.87 -3.34
C THR A 182 -5.01 -3.58 -4.59
N ALA A 183 -5.67 -3.32 -5.72
CA ALA A 183 -5.02 -2.93 -6.96
C ALA A 183 -5.21 -1.43 -7.19
N PHE A 184 -4.12 -0.73 -7.39
CA PHE A 184 -4.08 0.68 -7.78
C PHE A 184 -3.81 0.81 -9.28
N TYR A 185 -4.58 1.66 -9.96
CA TYR A 185 -4.41 1.98 -11.38
C TYR A 185 -4.24 3.47 -11.56
N ASN A 186 -3.22 3.88 -12.30
CA ASN A 186 -3.01 5.26 -12.72
C ASN A 186 -2.68 5.31 -14.20
N THR A 187 -3.30 6.22 -14.93
CA THR A 187 -3.04 6.43 -16.36
C THR A 187 -2.49 7.83 -16.60
N THR A 188 -1.34 7.92 -17.22
CA THR A 188 -0.66 9.18 -17.50
C THR A 188 -0.34 9.32 -18.98
N LEU A 189 -0.59 10.52 -19.54
CA LEU A 189 -0.21 10.88 -20.90
C LEU A 189 1.20 11.47 -20.91
N LEU A 190 2.09 10.92 -21.73
CA LEU A 190 3.42 11.47 -21.96
C LEU A 190 3.32 12.69 -22.87
N ARG A 191 3.72 13.85 -22.37
CA ARG A 191 3.67 15.10 -23.13
C ARG A 191 4.84 15.29 -24.09
N ASN A 192 5.98 14.67 -23.78
CA ASN A 192 7.26 14.89 -24.47
C ASN A 192 7.77 13.61 -25.16
N SER A 193 6.84 12.67 -25.51
CA SER A 193 7.26 11.41 -26.14
C SER A 193 8.07 11.67 -27.41
N ARG A 194 9.27 11.09 -27.49
CA ARG A 194 10.18 11.15 -28.64
C ARG A 194 10.27 9.79 -29.28
N THR A 195 10.12 9.73 -30.58
CA THR A 195 10.29 8.51 -31.39
C THR A 195 11.74 8.21 -31.72
N ASP A 196 12.62 9.21 -31.60
CA ASP A 196 14.04 9.11 -31.94
C ASP A 196 14.90 8.37 -30.87
N ILE A 197 14.37 8.16 -29.67
CA ILE A 197 15.07 7.43 -28.58
C ILE A 197 14.80 5.93 -28.65
N GLU A 198 13.70 5.49 -29.23
CA GLU A 198 13.39 4.05 -29.37
C GLU A 198 14.41 3.27 -30.19
N SER A 199 15.15 3.92 -31.11
CA SER A 199 16.15 3.28 -31.98
C SER A 199 17.53 3.09 -31.32
N SER A 200 17.79 3.70 -30.15
CA SER A 200 19.11 3.66 -29.52
C SER A 200 19.18 2.79 -28.25
N VAL A 201 18.07 2.16 -27.86
CA VAL A 201 17.95 1.40 -26.59
C VAL A 201 17.84 -0.11 -26.81
N TYR A 202 17.92 -0.60 -28.09
CA TYR A 202 17.96 -2.03 -28.43
C TYR A 202 19.38 -2.49 -28.74
#